data_13dd30f5b201bf1a1057f741611fb675
#
_entry.id   13dd30f5b201bf1a1057f741611fb675
#
_cell.length_a   1.000
_cell.length_b   1.000
_cell.length_c   1.000
_cell.angle_alpha   90.00
_cell.angle_beta   90.00
_cell.angle_gamma   90.00
#
_symmetry.space_group_name_H-M   'P 1'
#
loop_
_entity.id
_entity.type
_entity.pdbx_description
1 polymer ?
#
loop_
_entity_poly.entity_id
_entity_poly.type
_entity_poly.pdbx_seq_one_letter_code
_entity_poly.pdbx_strand_id
1 'polypeptide(L)'
;MNSRLHSLRLDPKLVAIGLGGGLLSGLLGVGGGIIMVPLLVLWAAYSQRDAHAISLGAIIPISIAGIATYGVAGEVRYGTAIALATGSIVGARIGAEFLARIDERLLKIVFGTFLVGVAVLLGVRG
;
A
#
# COMPACT_ATOMS: atom_id res chain seq x y z
N MET A 1 -18.58 1.07 22.38
CA MET A 1 -18.03 2.01 21.35
C MET A 1 -17.05 3.04 21.94
N ASN A 2 -16.66 2.94 23.20
CA ASN A 2 -15.83 3.96 23.89
C ASN A 2 -14.38 3.56 24.20
N SER A 3 -13.90 2.40 23.76
CA SER A 3 -12.53 1.95 24.04
C SER A 3 -11.53 2.17 22.89
N ARG A 4 -11.99 2.63 21.73
CA ARG A 4 -11.12 2.82 20.56
C ARG A 4 -10.58 4.24 20.36
N LEU A 5 -11.06 5.21 21.14
CA LEU A 5 -10.61 6.61 21.02
C LEU A 5 -9.51 6.98 22.02
N HIS A 6 -9.06 6.06 22.86
CA HIS A 6 -8.12 6.37 23.93
C HIS A 6 -6.65 6.21 23.57
N SER A 7 -6.31 5.95 22.33
CA SER A 7 -4.90 5.81 21.94
C SER A 7 -4.52 6.59 20.67
N LEU A 8 -4.92 7.85 20.60
CA LEU A 8 -4.18 8.86 19.84
C LEU A 8 -2.88 9.26 20.60
N ARG A 9 -2.36 8.38 21.44
CA ARG A 9 -0.98 8.46 21.88
C ARG A 9 -0.14 8.12 20.66
N LEU A 10 0.69 9.08 20.27
CA LEU A 10 1.78 8.85 19.31
C LEU A 10 2.67 7.75 19.90
N ASP A 11 2.27 6.52 19.66
CA ASP A 11 3.02 5.35 20.12
C ASP A 11 4.35 5.38 19.36
N PRO A 12 5.50 5.44 20.02
CA PRO A 12 6.79 5.53 19.34
C PRO A 12 7.01 4.39 18.34
N LYS A 13 6.34 3.25 18.55
CA LYS A 13 6.34 2.14 17.61
C LYS A 13 5.65 2.48 16.29
N LEU A 14 4.49 3.15 16.36
CA LEU A 14 3.75 3.56 15.16
C LEU A 14 4.52 4.62 14.37
N VAL A 15 5.17 5.54 15.06
CA VAL A 15 6.03 6.54 14.42
C VAL A 15 7.23 5.89 13.74
N ALA A 16 7.88 4.93 14.40
CA ALA A 16 9.00 4.18 13.82
C ALA A 16 8.58 3.36 12.58
N ILE A 17 7.41 2.69 12.64
CA ILE A 17 6.84 1.96 11.51
C ILE A 17 6.52 2.93 10.35
N GLY A 18 5.95 4.09 10.65
CA GLY A 18 5.63 5.12 9.66
C GLY A 18 6.87 5.69 8.99
N LEU A 19 7.91 6.01 9.76
CA LEU A 19 9.18 6.51 9.22
C LEU A 19 9.90 5.45 8.38
N GLY A 20 10.06 4.24 8.91
CA GLY A 20 10.72 3.15 8.18
C GLY A 20 9.93 2.74 6.94
N GLY A 21 8.62 2.57 7.07
CA GLY A 21 7.73 2.25 5.96
C GLY A 21 7.67 3.37 4.91
N GLY A 22 7.65 4.63 5.34
CA GLY A 22 7.65 5.80 4.45
C GLY A 22 8.96 5.94 3.68
N LEU A 23 10.12 5.77 4.33
CA LEU A 23 11.43 5.81 3.68
C LEU A 23 11.57 4.69 2.64
N LEU A 24 11.27 3.46 3.03
CA LEU A 24 11.34 2.32 2.11
C LEU A 24 10.31 2.42 0.98
N SER A 25 9.12 2.93 1.26
CA SER A 25 8.11 3.20 0.25
C SER A 25 8.57 4.24 -0.76
N GLY A 26 9.20 5.32 -0.29
CA GLY A 26 9.73 6.37 -1.14
C GLY A 26 10.86 5.88 -2.05
N LEU A 27 11.76 5.04 -1.50
CA LEU A 27 12.88 4.47 -2.26
C LEU A 27 12.44 3.42 -3.28
N LEU A 28 11.49 2.56 -2.91
CA LEU A 28 11.05 1.45 -3.74
C LEU A 28 9.87 1.79 -4.64
N GLY A 29 9.20 2.93 -4.42
CA GLY A 29 8.04 3.34 -5.20
C GLY A 29 6.81 2.40 -5.07
N VAL A 30 6.80 1.51 -4.09
CA VAL A 30 5.81 0.42 -3.97
C VAL A 30 4.60 0.80 -3.10
N GLY A 31 4.54 2.05 -2.62
CA GLY A 31 3.51 2.46 -1.64
C GLY A 31 3.64 1.69 -0.32
N GLY A 32 3.68 2.36 0.81
CA GLY A 32 4.06 1.79 2.11
C GLY A 32 3.35 0.52 2.59
N GLY A 33 2.29 0.08 1.90
CA GLY A 33 1.45 -1.05 2.30
C GLY A 33 2.19 -2.38 2.44
N ILE A 34 3.09 -2.69 1.53
CA ILE A 34 3.80 -3.99 1.52
C ILE A 34 4.66 -4.17 2.77
N ILE A 35 5.24 -3.10 3.29
CA ILE A 35 6.11 -3.14 4.46
C ILE A 35 5.35 -2.80 5.74
N MET A 36 4.45 -1.81 5.68
CA MET A 36 3.68 -1.36 6.84
C MET A 36 2.74 -2.43 7.38
N VAL A 37 2.06 -3.20 6.51
CA VAL A 37 1.11 -4.22 6.95
C VAL A 37 1.78 -5.33 7.78
N PRO A 38 2.87 -5.98 7.34
CA PRO A 38 3.56 -6.95 8.17
C PRO A 38 4.07 -6.37 9.50
N LEU A 39 4.61 -5.15 9.47
CA LEU A 39 5.12 -4.50 10.68
C LEU A 39 3.99 -4.17 11.66
N LEU A 40 2.84 -3.70 11.19
CA LEU A 40 1.68 -3.44 12.02
C LEU A 40 1.12 -4.72 12.66
N VAL A 41 1.09 -5.81 11.90
CA VAL A 41 0.60 -7.11 12.40
C VAL A 41 1.58 -7.75 13.38
N LEU A 42 2.86 -7.80 13.02
CA LEU A 42 3.87 -8.54 13.79
C LEU A 42 4.41 -7.75 14.99
N TRP A 43 4.54 -6.45 14.85
CA TRP A 43 5.20 -5.61 15.86
C TRP A 43 4.22 -4.79 16.70
N ALA A 44 3.15 -4.31 16.09
CA ALA A 44 2.13 -3.53 16.78
C ALA A 44 0.87 -4.33 17.16
N ALA A 45 0.84 -5.65 16.82
CA ALA A 45 -0.24 -6.59 17.15
C ALA A 45 -1.64 -6.15 16.67
N TYR A 46 -1.70 -5.43 15.55
CA TYR A 46 -2.97 -5.10 14.90
C TYR A 46 -3.53 -6.32 14.14
N SER A 47 -4.84 -6.38 13.99
CA SER A 47 -5.45 -7.36 13.09
C SER A 47 -5.07 -7.07 11.64
N GLN A 48 -5.02 -8.09 10.79
CA GLN A 48 -4.70 -7.88 9.36
C GLN A 48 -5.61 -6.85 8.70
N ARG A 49 -6.90 -6.88 9.02
CA ARG A 49 -7.88 -5.95 8.47
C ARG A 49 -7.63 -4.51 8.90
N ASP A 50 -7.30 -4.30 10.17
CA ASP A 50 -6.95 -2.97 10.70
C ASP A 50 -5.62 -2.48 10.13
N ALA A 51 -4.62 -3.35 10.02
CA ALA A 51 -3.32 -3.03 9.44
C ALA A 51 -3.44 -2.58 7.97
N HIS A 52 -4.27 -3.25 7.17
CA HIS A 52 -4.57 -2.81 5.81
C HIS A 52 -5.27 -1.45 5.76
N ALA A 53 -6.27 -1.22 6.61
CA ALA A 53 -6.99 0.05 6.65
C ALA A 53 -6.08 1.21 7.07
N ILE A 54 -5.24 1.01 8.08
CA ILE A 54 -4.26 2.00 8.56
C ILE A 54 -3.22 2.30 7.47
N SER A 55 -2.72 1.26 6.82
CA SER A 55 -1.76 1.38 5.72
C SER A 55 -2.33 2.18 4.54
N LEU A 56 -3.56 1.91 4.14
CA LEU A 56 -4.24 2.68 3.09
C LEU A 56 -4.40 4.16 3.47
N GLY A 57 -4.74 4.44 4.74
CA GLY A 57 -4.80 5.80 5.26
C GLY A 57 -3.43 6.51 5.22
N ALA A 58 -2.34 5.80 5.52
CA ALA A 58 -0.99 6.34 5.48
C ALA A 58 -0.47 6.59 4.05
N ILE A 59 -0.93 5.85 3.06
CA ILE A 59 -0.54 6.04 1.65
C ILE A 59 -0.97 7.42 1.13
N ILE A 60 -2.10 7.96 1.58
CA ILE A 60 -2.60 9.26 1.11
C ILE A 60 -1.60 10.40 1.35
N PRO A 61 -1.16 10.69 2.60
CA PRO A 61 -0.16 11.73 2.84
C PRO A 61 1.19 11.42 2.19
N ILE A 62 1.60 10.15 2.13
CA ILE A 62 2.83 9.73 1.44
C ILE A 62 2.76 10.07 -0.05
N SER A 63 1.64 9.79 -0.70
CA SER A 63 1.44 10.07 -2.13
C SER A 63 1.44 11.57 -2.40
N ILE A 64 0.83 12.39 -1.54
CA ILE A 64 0.84 13.84 -1.66
C ILE A 64 2.28 14.38 -1.54
N ALA A 65 3.03 13.92 -0.55
CA ALA A 65 4.44 14.30 -0.38
C ALA A 65 5.30 13.88 -1.58
N GLY A 66 5.09 12.66 -2.10
CA GLY A 66 5.77 12.17 -3.30
C GLY A 66 5.48 13.02 -4.53
N ILE A 67 4.21 13.33 -4.80
CA ILE A 67 3.81 14.19 -5.94
C ILE A 67 4.42 15.59 -5.79
N ALA A 68 4.44 16.16 -4.59
CA ALA A 68 5.06 17.46 -4.36
C ALA A 68 6.56 17.44 -4.66
N THR A 69 7.27 16.40 -4.19
CA THR A 69 8.72 16.27 -4.37
C THR A 69 9.09 16.06 -5.84
N TYR A 70 8.48 15.10 -6.51
CA TYR A 70 8.75 14.81 -7.92
C TYR A 70 8.17 15.87 -8.87
N GLY A 71 7.07 16.53 -8.46
CA GLY A 71 6.47 17.62 -9.23
C GLY A 71 7.39 18.84 -9.31
N VAL A 72 8.04 19.21 -8.19
CA VAL A 72 9.05 20.31 -8.17
C VAL A 72 10.29 19.94 -9.00
N ALA A 73 10.65 18.66 -9.03
CA ALA A 73 11.74 18.16 -9.87
C ALA A 73 11.40 18.12 -11.38
N GLY A 74 10.14 18.40 -11.76
CA GLY A 74 9.69 18.38 -13.16
C GLY A 74 9.55 16.98 -13.76
N GLU A 75 9.61 15.95 -12.94
CA GLU A 75 9.60 14.54 -13.38
C GLU A 75 8.19 13.98 -13.55
N VAL A 76 7.16 14.70 -13.10
CA VAL A 76 5.78 14.23 -13.15
C VAL A 76 5.15 14.52 -14.51
N ARG A 77 4.85 13.48 -15.25
CA ARG A 77 4.04 13.56 -16.48
C ARG A 77 2.55 13.57 -16.10
N TYR A 78 2.00 14.77 -15.89
CA TYR A 78 0.64 14.95 -15.39
C TYR A 78 -0.44 14.26 -16.22
N GLY A 79 -0.32 14.24 -17.54
CA GLY A 79 -1.27 13.54 -18.42
C GLY A 79 -1.30 12.02 -18.16
N THR A 80 -0.13 11.40 -18.01
CA THR A 80 -0.02 9.97 -17.70
C THR A 80 -0.51 9.69 -16.26
N ALA A 81 -0.18 10.58 -15.31
CA ALA A 81 -0.61 10.45 -13.93
C ALA A 81 -2.13 10.50 -13.78
N ILE A 82 -2.81 11.41 -14.48
CA ILE A 82 -4.28 11.53 -14.46
C ILE A 82 -4.93 10.30 -15.09
N ALA A 83 -4.42 9.82 -16.23
CA ALA A 83 -4.94 8.61 -16.87
C ALA A 83 -4.80 7.37 -15.97
N LEU A 84 -3.65 7.23 -15.29
CA LEU A 84 -3.43 6.15 -14.32
C LEU A 84 -4.32 6.30 -13.08
N ALA A 85 -4.50 7.52 -12.57
CA ALA A 85 -5.35 7.78 -11.41
C ALA A 85 -6.80 7.41 -11.68
N THR A 86 -7.35 7.81 -12.83
CA THR A 86 -8.73 7.46 -13.22
C THR A 86 -8.90 5.95 -13.38
N GLY A 87 -7.95 5.30 -14.06
CA GLY A 87 -7.95 3.84 -14.19
C GLY A 87 -7.84 3.12 -12.84
N SER A 88 -6.99 3.64 -11.95
CA SER A 88 -6.81 3.08 -10.60
C SER A 88 -8.04 3.18 -9.73
N ILE A 89 -8.76 4.30 -9.78
CA ILE A 89 -10.01 4.49 -9.01
C ILE A 89 -11.06 3.47 -9.46
N VAL A 90 -11.25 3.33 -10.77
CA VAL A 90 -12.21 2.37 -11.33
C VAL A 90 -11.78 0.92 -11.04
N GLY A 91 -10.50 0.62 -11.28
CA GLY A 91 -9.94 -0.71 -11.04
C GLY A 91 -9.97 -1.12 -9.57
N ALA A 92 -9.65 -0.20 -8.66
CA ALA A 92 -9.70 -0.45 -7.22
C ALA A 92 -11.13 -0.74 -6.73
N ARG A 93 -12.11 -0.03 -7.25
CA ARG A 93 -13.51 -0.24 -6.89
C ARG A 93 -14.01 -1.61 -7.36
N ILE A 94 -13.77 -1.95 -8.61
CA ILE A 94 -14.12 -3.26 -9.17
C ILE A 94 -13.36 -4.37 -8.45
N GLY A 95 -12.04 -4.19 -8.23
CA GLY A 95 -11.20 -5.15 -7.53
C GLY A 95 -11.64 -5.39 -6.08
N ALA A 96 -12.01 -4.33 -5.36
CA ALA A 96 -12.50 -4.45 -3.99
C ALA A 96 -13.85 -5.19 -3.90
N GLU A 97 -14.79 -4.92 -4.80
CA GLU A 97 -16.06 -5.63 -4.87
C GLU A 97 -15.88 -7.11 -5.24
N PHE A 98 -14.95 -7.38 -6.15
CA PHE A 98 -14.61 -8.74 -6.55
C PHE A 98 -13.91 -9.49 -5.40
N LEU A 99 -13.00 -8.84 -4.70
CA LEU A 99 -12.27 -9.38 -3.56
C LEU A 99 -13.20 -9.75 -2.39
N ALA A 100 -14.23 -8.94 -2.15
CA ALA A 100 -15.22 -9.21 -1.11
C ALA A 100 -16.02 -10.52 -1.34
N ARG A 101 -16.04 -11.03 -2.57
CA ARG A 101 -16.77 -12.23 -2.99
C ARG A 101 -15.88 -13.45 -3.22
N ILE A 102 -14.55 -13.27 -3.22
CA ILE A 102 -13.59 -14.32 -3.48
C ILE A 102 -13.13 -14.96 -2.18
N ASP A 103 -13.02 -16.27 -2.21
CA ASP A 103 -12.45 -17.06 -1.13
C ASP A 103 -10.94 -16.74 -0.97
N GLU A 104 -10.48 -16.60 0.27
CA GLU A 104 -9.08 -16.27 0.61
C GLU A 104 -8.07 -17.22 -0.06
N ARG A 105 -8.48 -18.47 -0.25
CA ARG A 105 -7.65 -19.50 -0.90
C ARG A 105 -7.42 -19.21 -2.37
N LEU A 106 -8.49 -18.81 -3.08
CA LEU A 106 -8.40 -18.45 -4.50
C LEU A 106 -7.54 -17.19 -4.70
N LEU A 107 -7.67 -16.22 -3.80
CA LEU A 107 -6.86 -15.01 -3.82
C LEU A 107 -5.36 -15.32 -3.71
N LYS A 108 -4.98 -16.19 -2.77
CA LYS A 108 -3.58 -16.63 -2.60
C LYS A 108 -3.03 -17.33 -3.85
N ILE A 109 -3.85 -18.16 -4.49
CA ILE A 109 -3.46 -18.87 -5.73
C ILE A 109 -3.26 -17.89 -6.87
N VAL A 110 -4.20 -16.98 -7.10
CA VAL A 110 -4.13 -15.97 -8.17
C VAL A 110 -2.91 -15.07 -7.97
N PHE A 111 -2.70 -14.57 -6.75
CA PHE A 111 -1.57 -13.72 -6.43
C PHE A 111 -0.23 -14.45 -6.55
N GLY A 112 -0.15 -15.69 -6.06
CA GLY A 112 1.03 -16.53 -6.18
C GLY A 112 1.38 -16.84 -7.64
N THR A 113 0.39 -17.17 -8.46
CA THR A 113 0.58 -17.42 -9.91
C THR A 113 1.05 -16.17 -10.63
N PHE A 114 0.49 -15.00 -10.29
CA PHE A 114 0.91 -13.72 -10.84
C PHE A 114 2.37 -13.41 -10.50
N LEU A 115 2.78 -13.59 -9.25
CA LEU A 115 4.17 -13.38 -8.81
C LEU A 115 5.14 -14.32 -9.52
N VAL A 116 4.79 -15.60 -9.67
CA VAL A 116 5.61 -16.57 -10.42
C VAL A 116 5.71 -16.15 -11.88
N GLY A 117 4.62 -15.72 -12.51
CA GLY A 117 4.61 -15.23 -13.89
C GLY A 117 5.54 -14.02 -14.08
N VAL A 118 5.49 -13.05 -13.16
CA VAL A 118 6.38 -11.88 -13.18
C VAL A 118 7.85 -12.30 -12.97
N ALA A 119 8.12 -13.21 -12.03
CA ALA A 119 9.47 -13.70 -11.77
C ALA A 119 10.07 -14.41 -12.98
N VAL A 120 9.28 -15.25 -13.64
CA VAL A 120 9.70 -15.93 -14.89
C VAL A 120 9.96 -14.92 -16.01
N LEU A 121 9.06 -13.94 -16.18
CA LEU A 121 9.21 -12.90 -17.21
C LEU A 121 10.48 -12.07 -16.99
N LEU A 122 10.77 -11.71 -15.75
CA LEU A 122 12.00 -10.99 -15.40
C LEU A 122 13.25 -11.86 -15.57
N GLY A 123 13.18 -13.14 -15.21
CA GLY A 123 14.29 -14.08 -15.37
C GLY A 123 14.64 -14.39 -16.83
N VAL A 124 13.65 -14.36 -17.71
CA VAL A 124 13.86 -14.59 -19.15
C VAL A 124 14.36 -13.31 -19.87
N ARG A 125 13.99 -12.13 -19.35
CA ARG A 125 14.42 -10.84 -19.93
C ARG A 125 15.74 -10.28 -19.36
N GLY A 126 16.15 -10.79 -18.21
CA GLY A 126 17.44 -10.43 -17.59
C GLY A 126 18.53 -11.30 -18.07
#